data_dca86d61cbf46c739ce3bda7985774ff
#
_entry.id   dca86d61cbf46c739ce3bda7985774ff
#
_cell.length_a   1.000
_cell.length_b   1.000
_cell.length_c   1.000
_cell.angle_alpha   90.00
_cell.angle_beta   90.00
_cell.angle_gamma   90.00
#
_symmetry.space_group_name_H-M   'P 1'
#
loop_
_entity.id
_entity.type
_entity.pdbx_description
1 polymer ?
#
loop_
_entity_poly.entity_id
_entity_poly.type
_entity_poly.pdbx_seq_one_letter_code
_entity_poly.pdbx_strand_id
1 'polypeptide(L)'
;MIRFSTAGESHGEALIALVSGLPAGVPVDLDYVNRELWRRQQGYGRGGRMKIETDQAHVLSGVRHGKTIGSPVAIELINRDWKNWQEKLPVETGDPAKHRAVASPRPGHADLAGALKYNFPDARYVLERASARESAARVAAGAFAKLMLRQLGIEVASHVIRVGRVDLGRDALWEEIAALSGKDEVVLSCVDAATEARMKEEVEAATRADDTVNGVFEVVAHGVPAGLGSYANWDDRLDGQLAWAVMSLQAVKAVEIGRGVEAAGSFGSRVHDPIHYAAENLPSRPTRFTRPHNNAGGVEGGVSNGEDIVVRGYLKPISTLRQPLESVRFDTREPTSASYERSDICVVPAAGVAAEAMVALVLANLAHEKFGGDSLAELKRNFDGYIEQIRRF
;
A
#
# COMPACT_ATOMS: atom_id res chain seq x y z
N MET A 1 20.40 -2.48 4.14
CA MET A 1 19.26 -2.49 3.18
C MET A 1 18.11 -3.29 3.73
N ILE A 2 16.92 -2.68 3.85
CA ILE A 2 15.70 -3.36 4.27
C ILE A 2 15.09 -4.06 3.06
N ARG A 3 14.74 -5.33 3.20
CA ARG A 3 14.11 -6.15 2.16
C ARG A 3 12.92 -6.88 2.75
N PHE A 4 11.92 -7.14 1.91
CA PHE A 4 10.80 -7.98 2.31
C PHE A 4 10.43 -8.95 1.19
N SER A 5 9.80 -10.04 1.57
CA SER A 5 9.13 -10.96 0.65
C SER A 5 7.84 -11.46 1.27
N THR A 6 6.91 -11.88 0.41
CA THR A 6 5.63 -12.44 0.82
C THR A 6 5.41 -13.79 0.18
N ALA A 7 4.76 -14.70 0.90
CA ALA A 7 4.35 -16.01 0.43
C ALA A 7 2.90 -16.30 0.85
N GLY A 8 2.36 -17.40 0.34
CA GLY A 8 1.00 -17.84 0.64
C GLY A 8 -0.02 -17.48 -0.44
N GLU A 9 -1.12 -18.20 -0.42
CA GLU A 9 -2.23 -18.12 -1.37
C GLU A 9 -3.48 -17.56 -0.69
N SER A 10 -4.41 -17.07 -1.50
CA SER A 10 -5.65 -16.47 -1.02
C SER A 10 -6.47 -17.40 -0.13
N HIS A 11 -6.51 -18.69 -0.49
CA HIS A 11 -7.23 -19.74 0.23
C HIS A 11 -6.27 -20.83 0.75
N GLY A 12 -4.95 -20.56 0.83
CA GLY A 12 -3.97 -21.41 1.52
C GLY A 12 -4.08 -21.26 3.04
N GLU A 13 -3.25 -21.98 3.77
CA GLU A 13 -3.28 -22.04 5.24
C GLU A 13 -2.97 -20.69 5.89
N ALA A 14 -1.96 -19.99 5.38
CA ALA A 14 -1.53 -18.70 5.88
C ALA A 14 -0.91 -17.84 4.78
N LEU A 15 -0.80 -16.54 5.07
CA LEU A 15 0.11 -15.63 4.38
C LEU A 15 1.34 -15.41 5.26
N ILE A 16 2.50 -15.32 4.63
CA ILE A 16 3.78 -15.08 5.30
C ILE A 16 4.37 -13.77 4.79
N ALA A 17 4.89 -12.97 5.71
CA ALA A 17 5.80 -11.87 5.39
C ALA A 17 7.16 -12.14 6.04
N LEU A 18 8.23 -11.93 5.30
CA LEU A 18 9.60 -11.98 5.79
C LEU A 18 10.25 -10.61 5.58
N VAL A 19 10.68 -9.97 6.69
CA VAL A 19 11.36 -8.67 6.65
C VAL A 19 12.79 -8.83 7.16
N SER A 20 13.76 -8.40 6.37
CA SER A 20 15.19 -8.46 6.69
C SER A 20 15.81 -7.06 6.70
N GLY A 21 16.87 -6.87 7.49
CA GLY A 21 17.64 -5.63 7.53
C GLY A 21 17.08 -4.57 8.46
N LEU A 22 16.09 -4.88 9.30
CA LEU A 22 15.67 -3.97 10.36
C LEU A 22 16.77 -3.90 11.43
N PRO A 23 17.15 -2.69 11.90
CA PRO A 23 18.11 -2.53 12.97
C PRO A 23 17.64 -3.21 14.27
N ALA A 24 18.57 -3.70 15.07
CA ALA A 24 18.25 -4.19 16.41
C ALA A 24 17.75 -3.05 17.30
N GLY A 25 16.79 -3.35 18.18
CA GLY A 25 16.30 -2.41 19.19
C GLY A 25 15.10 -1.56 18.77
N VAL A 26 14.55 -1.73 17.55
CA VAL A 26 13.30 -1.05 17.17
C VAL A 26 12.15 -1.60 18.04
N PRO A 27 11.44 -0.71 18.79
CA PRO A 27 10.28 -1.14 19.55
C PRO A 27 9.18 -1.69 18.64
N VAL A 28 8.64 -2.85 18.99
CA VAL A 28 7.58 -3.52 18.24
C VAL A 28 6.30 -3.50 19.07
N ASP A 29 5.35 -2.71 18.62
CA ASP A 29 3.98 -2.66 19.13
C ASP A 29 3.10 -3.55 18.24
N LEU A 30 2.70 -4.72 18.74
CA LEU A 30 1.86 -5.66 18.01
C LEU A 30 0.41 -5.17 17.87
N ASP A 31 -0.08 -4.37 18.80
CA ASP A 31 -1.41 -3.77 18.71
C ASP A 31 -1.45 -2.77 17.53
N TYR A 32 -0.37 -2.02 17.35
CA TYR A 32 -0.22 -1.17 16.18
C TYR A 32 -0.19 -1.98 14.87
N VAL A 33 0.59 -3.06 14.81
CA VAL A 33 0.64 -3.95 13.62
C VAL A 33 -0.76 -4.51 13.31
N ASN A 34 -1.47 -4.98 14.33
CA ASN A 34 -2.82 -5.50 14.20
C ASN A 34 -3.83 -4.42 13.81
N ARG A 35 -3.64 -3.17 14.28
CA ARG A 35 -4.44 -2.01 13.87
C ARG A 35 -4.29 -1.72 12.37
N GLU A 36 -3.07 -1.76 11.83
CA GLU A 36 -2.82 -1.57 10.40
C GLU A 36 -3.49 -2.67 9.55
N LEU A 37 -3.43 -3.92 10.00
CA LEU A 37 -4.13 -5.05 9.38
C LEU A 37 -5.65 -4.86 9.42
N TRP A 38 -6.20 -4.41 10.56
CA TRP A 38 -7.60 -4.08 10.70
C TRP A 38 -8.02 -2.94 9.77
N ARG A 39 -7.25 -1.85 9.68
CA ARG A 39 -7.50 -0.73 8.75
C ARG A 39 -7.63 -1.20 7.31
N ARG A 40 -6.75 -2.11 6.87
CA ARG A 40 -6.81 -2.70 5.53
C ARG A 40 -8.11 -3.46 5.27
N GLN A 41 -8.73 -4.02 6.29
CA GLN A 41 -9.97 -4.78 6.15
C GLN A 41 -11.22 -3.89 6.10
N GLN A 42 -11.14 -2.64 6.51
CA GLN A 42 -12.25 -1.71 6.56
C GLN A 42 -12.64 -1.15 5.19
N GLY A 43 -13.73 -0.43 5.14
CA GLY A 43 -14.24 0.30 3.98
C GLY A 43 -15.64 -0.14 3.55
N TYR A 44 -16.40 0.81 3.00
CA TYR A 44 -17.73 0.55 2.43
C TYR A 44 -17.62 -0.16 1.08
N GLY A 45 -18.53 -1.07 0.79
CA GLY A 45 -18.50 -1.87 -0.44
C GLY A 45 -17.61 -3.13 -0.35
N ARG A 46 -17.14 -3.50 0.87
CA ARG A 46 -16.37 -4.72 1.10
C ARG A 46 -17.25 -5.96 1.07
N GLY A 47 -16.73 -7.04 0.48
CA GLY A 47 -17.41 -8.31 0.37
C GLY A 47 -17.49 -9.09 1.69
N GLY A 48 -18.36 -10.12 1.72
CA GLY A 48 -18.61 -10.92 2.91
C GLY A 48 -17.40 -11.65 3.51
N ARG A 49 -16.32 -11.83 2.75
CA ARG A 49 -15.08 -12.45 3.24
C ARG A 49 -14.43 -11.65 4.36
N MET A 50 -14.55 -10.32 4.35
CA MET A 50 -14.01 -9.46 5.41
C MET A 50 -14.66 -9.69 6.78
N LYS A 51 -15.83 -10.34 6.82
CA LYS A 51 -16.49 -10.77 8.07
C LYS A 51 -15.91 -12.08 8.64
N ILE A 52 -15.26 -12.89 7.81
CA ILE A 52 -14.67 -14.17 8.19
C ILE A 52 -13.22 -13.97 8.63
N GLU A 53 -12.45 -13.24 7.83
CA GLU A 53 -11.04 -12.98 8.08
C GLU A 53 -10.89 -11.82 9.07
N THR A 54 -10.24 -12.09 10.19
CA THR A 54 -9.75 -11.08 11.13
C THR A 54 -8.25 -11.26 11.22
N ASP A 55 -7.53 -10.48 10.42
CA ASP A 55 -6.08 -10.59 10.32
C ASP A 55 -5.41 -10.20 11.63
N GLN A 56 -4.55 -11.08 12.13
CA GLN A 56 -3.67 -10.83 13.27
C GLN A 56 -2.27 -11.32 12.94
N ALA A 57 -1.27 -10.52 13.28
CA ALA A 57 0.11 -10.84 13.07
C ALA A 57 0.63 -11.80 14.15
N HIS A 58 1.11 -12.97 13.73
CA HIS A 58 1.83 -13.89 14.58
C HIS A 58 3.33 -13.81 14.22
N VAL A 59 4.13 -13.23 15.10
CA VAL A 59 5.58 -13.05 14.88
C VAL A 59 6.34 -14.29 15.34
N LEU A 60 6.95 -15.00 14.38
CA LEU A 60 7.66 -16.25 14.62
C LEU A 60 9.13 -16.02 15.01
N SER A 61 9.77 -14.98 14.44
CA SER A 61 11.20 -14.69 14.64
C SER A 61 11.51 -13.20 14.55
N GLY A 62 12.75 -12.83 14.89
CA GLY A 62 13.29 -11.48 14.71
C GLY A 62 12.90 -10.47 15.79
N VAL A 63 12.00 -10.83 16.71
CA VAL A 63 11.56 -9.98 17.83
C VAL A 63 11.67 -10.72 19.13
N ARG A 64 12.23 -10.07 20.17
CA ARG A 64 12.27 -10.58 21.57
C ARG A 64 12.07 -9.42 22.54
N HIS A 65 11.30 -9.65 23.58
CA HIS A 65 10.97 -8.64 24.59
C HIS A 65 10.49 -7.32 23.98
N GLY A 66 9.61 -7.40 22.93
CA GLY A 66 9.04 -6.23 22.27
C GLY A 66 10.02 -5.40 21.43
N LYS A 67 11.18 -5.96 21.03
CA LYS A 67 12.17 -5.27 20.20
C LYS A 67 12.73 -6.19 19.12
N THR A 68 13.05 -5.60 17.96
CA THR A 68 13.82 -6.29 16.91
C THR A 68 15.22 -6.67 17.43
N ILE A 69 15.78 -7.76 16.92
CA ILE A 69 17.10 -8.27 17.32
C ILE A 69 18.11 -8.30 16.17
N GLY A 70 17.84 -7.60 15.05
CA GLY A 70 18.71 -7.55 13.87
C GLY A 70 18.61 -8.79 12.94
N SER A 71 17.89 -9.84 13.34
CA SER A 71 17.63 -11.01 12.50
C SER A 71 16.34 -10.85 11.69
N PRO A 72 16.11 -11.67 10.65
CA PRO A 72 14.88 -11.62 9.87
C PRO A 72 13.62 -11.79 10.73
N VAL A 73 12.63 -10.92 10.51
CA VAL A 73 11.31 -10.99 11.13
C VAL A 73 10.39 -11.78 10.22
N ALA A 74 9.95 -12.96 10.68
CA ALA A 74 8.94 -13.76 10.01
C ALA A 74 7.58 -13.54 10.68
N ILE A 75 6.57 -13.22 9.87
CA ILE A 75 5.22 -12.90 10.31
C ILE A 75 4.26 -13.82 9.57
N GLU A 76 3.42 -14.51 10.32
CA GLU A 76 2.36 -15.36 9.82
C GLU A 76 0.99 -14.69 10.01
N LEU A 77 0.13 -14.79 9.00
CA LEU A 77 -1.28 -14.37 9.01
C LEU A 77 -2.15 -15.57 8.62
N ILE A 78 -2.80 -16.19 9.59
CA ILE A 78 -3.61 -17.39 9.38
C ILE A 78 -4.86 -17.05 8.56
N ASN A 79 -5.15 -17.81 7.52
CA ASN A 79 -6.39 -17.73 6.76
C ASN A 79 -7.48 -18.57 7.44
N ARG A 80 -8.48 -17.93 8.01
CA ARG A 80 -9.59 -18.63 8.71
C ARG A 80 -10.47 -19.45 7.78
N ASP A 81 -10.53 -19.09 6.51
CA ASP A 81 -11.28 -19.82 5.48
C ASP A 81 -10.59 -21.09 5.01
N TRP A 82 -9.30 -21.32 5.36
CA TRP A 82 -8.49 -22.50 4.98
C TRP A 82 -9.22 -23.81 5.25
N LYS A 83 -9.91 -23.97 6.37
CA LYS A 83 -10.67 -25.17 6.72
C LYS A 83 -11.68 -25.60 5.64
N ASN A 84 -12.17 -24.69 4.79
CA ASN A 84 -13.08 -24.95 3.70
C ASN A 84 -12.33 -25.30 2.38
N TRP A 85 -11.00 -25.17 2.37
CA TRP A 85 -10.16 -25.28 1.16
C TRP A 85 -9.12 -26.38 1.19
N GLN A 86 -8.74 -26.90 2.37
CA GLN A 86 -7.67 -27.88 2.54
C GLN A 86 -7.82 -29.15 1.68
N GLU A 87 -9.07 -29.58 1.40
CA GLU A 87 -9.30 -30.72 0.51
C GLU A 87 -9.35 -30.33 -0.98
N LYS A 88 -9.61 -29.04 -1.28
CA LYS A 88 -9.71 -28.50 -2.65
C LYS A 88 -8.37 -28.05 -3.21
N LEU A 89 -7.49 -27.61 -2.34
CA LEU A 89 -6.15 -27.10 -2.64
C LEU A 89 -5.11 -27.67 -1.68
N PRO A 90 -5.01 -28.99 -1.52
CA PRO A 90 -4.01 -29.60 -0.65
C PRO A 90 -2.60 -29.33 -1.18
N VAL A 91 -1.61 -29.30 -0.27
CA VAL A 91 -0.19 -29.22 -0.63
C VAL A 91 0.28 -30.57 -1.20
N GLU A 92 -0.16 -31.65 -0.58
CA GLU A 92 0.13 -33.02 -1.05
C GLU A 92 -0.78 -33.41 -2.23
N THR A 93 -0.52 -34.60 -2.79
CA THR A 93 -1.39 -35.15 -3.84
C THR A 93 -2.79 -35.40 -3.28
N GLY A 94 -3.75 -34.64 -3.77
CA GLY A 94 -5.16 -34.73 -3.36
C GLY A 94 -6.03 -35.43 -4.41
N ASP A 95 -7.34 -35.46 -4.12
CA ASP A 95 -8.34 -35.97 -5.05
C ASP A 95 -8.61 -34.92 -6.15
N PRO A 96 -8.28 -35.19 -7.43
CA PRO A 96 -8.51 -34.25 -8.53
C PRO A 96 -9.99 -33.84 -8.71
N ALA A 97 -10.95 -34.70 -8.29
CA ALA A 97 -12.37 -34.40 -8.37
C ALA A 97 -12.80 -33.28 -7.40
N LYS A 98 -12.03 -32.99 -6.37
CA LYS A 98 -12.27 -31.92 -5.41
C LYS A 98 -11.66 -30.57 -5.85
N HIS A 99 -10.83 -30.57 -6.90
CA HIS A 99 -10.19 -29.35 -7.40
C HIS A 99 -11.26 -28.36 -7.90
N ARG A 100 -11.19 -27.14 -7.37
CA ARG A 100 -12.11 -26.05 -7.76
C ARG A 100 -11.50 -25.21 -8.88
N ALA A 101 -11.60 -25.72 -10.10
CA ALA A 101 -11.09 -25.04 -11.29
C ALA A 101 -11.72 -23.65 -11.53
N VAL A 102 -10.95 -22.74 -12.09
CA VAL A 102 -11.44 -21.47 -12.69
C VAL A 102 -11.30 -21.63 -14.18
N ALA A 103 -12.37 -22.19 -14.80
CA ALA A 103 -12.35 -22.67 -16.18
C ALA A 103 -12.45 -21.57 -17.24
N SER A 104 -12.94 -20.38 -16.89
CA SER A 104 -13.04 -19.22 -17.80
C SER A 104 -12.36 -17.99 -17.18
N PRO A 105 -11.36 -17.39 -17.86
CA PRO A 105 -10.61 -16.27 -17.32
C PRO A 105 -11.47 -15.01 -17.20
N ARG A 106 -11.23 -14.22 -16.16
CA ARG A 106 -11.87 -12.93 -15.96
C ARG A 106 -11.15 -11.84 -16.76
N PRO A 107 -11.83 -11.08 -17.62
CA PRO A 107 -11.25 -9.91 -18.28
C PRO A 107 -10.72 -8.91 -17.25
N GLY A 108 -9.53 -8.37 -17.50
CA GLY A 108 -8.87 -7.42 -16.58
C GLY A 108 -8.19 -8.05 -15.36
N HIS A 109 -8.25 -9.36 -15.17
CA HIS A 109 -7.49 -10.11 -14.16
C HIS A 109 -6.25 -10.79 -14.76
N ALA A 110 -5.37 -11.33 -13.90
CA ALA A 110 -4.19 -12.07 -14.35
C ALA A 110 -4.49 -13.48 -14.91
N ASP A 111 -5.74 -13.94 -14.84
CA ASP A 111 -6.16 -15.31 -15.08
C ASP A 111 -5.60 -15.90 -16.39
N LEU A 112 -5.86 -15.27 -17.53
CA LEU A 112 -5.40 -15.76 -18.82
C LEU A 112 -3.88 -15.63 -18.97
N ALA A 113 -3.35 -14.45 -18.71
CA ALA A 113 -1.90 -14.19 -18.87
C ALA A 113 -1.06 -15.07 -17.93
N GLY A 114 -1.53 -15.26 -16.70
CA GLY A 114 -0.86 -16.13 -15.73
C GLY A 114 -0.95 -17.61 -16.09
N ALA A 115 -2.12 -18.09 -16.53
CA ALA A 115 -2.28 -19.47 -16.98
C ALA A 115 -1.39 -19.78 -18.19
N LEU A 116 -1.32 -18.88 -19.17
CA LEU A 116 -0.42 -19.01 -20.32
C LEU A 116 1.05 -18.99 -19.89
N LYS A 117 1.44 -18.09 -18.98
CA LYS A 117 2.83 -17.97 -18.53
C LYS A 117 3.34 -19.23 -17.84
N TYR A 118 2.52 -19.83 -17.00
CA TYR A 118 2.90 -20.99 -16.19
C TYR A 118 2.40 -22.33 -16.73
N ASN A 119 1.74 -22.32 -17.89
CA ASN A 119 1.16 -23.51 -18.55
C ASN A 119 0.17 -24.25 -17.64
N PHE A 120 -0.72 -23.51 -16.98
CA PHE A 120 -1.78 -24.08 -16.16
C PHE A 120 -3.03 -24.40 -16.99
N PRO A 121 -3.72 -25.51 -16.70
CA PRO A 121 -4.93 -25.91 -17.43
C PRO A 121 -6.16 -25.05 -17.10
N ASP A 122 -6.13 -24.32 -15.97
CA ASP A 122 -7.14 -23.38 -15.51
C ASP A 122 -6.47 -22.25 -14.71
N ALA A 123 -7.26 -21.24 -14.30
CA ALA A 123 -6.73 -20.06 -13.64
C ALA A 123 -6.73 -20.14 -12.10
N ARG A 124 -7.04 -21.29 -11.49
CA ARG A 124 -7.14 -21.41 -10.00
C ARG A 124 -5.86 -20.95 -9.30
N TYR A 125 -4.71 -21.48 -9.68
CA TYR A 125 -3.44 -21.13 -9.01
C TYR A 125 -3.01 -19.68 -9.29
N VAL A 126 -3.35 -19.15 -10.46
CA VAL A 126 -3.13 -17.73 -10.77
C VAL A 126 -3.96 -16.85 -9.84
N LEU A 127 -5.26 -17.16 -9.69
CA LEU A 127 -6.18 -16.44 -8.81
C LEU A 127 -5.68 -16.43 -7.37
N GLU A 128 -5.21 -17.57 -6.89
CA GLU A 128 -4.75 -17.72 -5.50
C GLU A 128 -3.62 -16.74 -5.17
N ARG A 129 -2.63 -16.60 -6.03
CA ARG A 129 -1.49 -15.71 -5.78
C ARG A 129 -1.71 -14.27 -6.26
N ALA A 130 -2.44 -14.03 -7.34
CA ALA A 130 -2.74 -12.69 -7.85
C ALA A 130 -3.79 -11.94 -7.04
N SER A 131 -4.42 -12.58 -6.09
CA SER A 131 -5.43 -12.00 -5.20
C SER A 131 -4.88 -10.86 -4.36
N ALA A 132 -5.68 -9.79 -4.20
CA ALA A 132 -5.37 -8.69 -3.28
C ALA A 132 -5.29 -9.12 -1.79
N ARG A 133 -5.64 -10.37 -1.46
CA ARG A 133 -5.41 -10.97 -0.13
C ARG A 133 -3.93 -10.91 0.28
N GLU A 134 -3.02 -11.06 -0.68
CA GLU A 134 -1.57 -10.97 -0.48
C GLU A 134 -1.14 -9.63 0.15
N SER A 135 -1.87 -8.54 -0.11
CA SER A 135 -1.57 -7.23 0.48
C SER A 135 -1.61 -7.20 2.02
N ALA A 136 -2.26 -8.18 2.68
CA ALA A 136 -2.19 -8.28 4.14
C ALA A 136 -0.75 -8.56 4.63
N ALA A 137 -0.01 -9.42 3.94
CA ALA A 137 1.39 -9.67 4.27
C ALA A 137 2.27 -8.42 4.02
N ARG A 138 1.98 -7.62 2.96
CA ARG A 138 2.66 -6.34 2.73
C ARG A 138 2.36 -5.33 3.84
N VAL A 139 1.11 -5.25 4.31
CA VAL A 139 0.73 -4.36 5.40
C VAL A 139 1.42 -4.77 6.71
N ALA A 140 1.49 -6.06 7.01
CA ALA A 140 2.24 -6.55 8.17
C ALA A 140 3.73 -6.16 8.10
N ALA A 141 4.38 -6.37 6.95
CA ALA A 141 5.77 -5.95 6.73
C ALA A 141 5.96 -4.44 6.84
N GLY A 142 5.06 -3.67 6.20
CA GLY A 142 5.09 -2.20 6.21
C GLY A 142 4.84 -1.61 7.59
N ALA A 143 4.06 -2.28 8.45
CA ALA A 143 3.87 -1.84 9.83
C ALA A 143 5.20 -1.83 10.62
N PHE A 144 6.08 -2.82 10.41
CA PHE A 144 7.42 -2.82 11.00
C PHE A 144 8.29 -1.67 10.45
N ALA A 145 8.18 -1.36 9.16
CA ALA A 145 8.86 -0.21 8.57
C ALA A 145 8.36 1.11 9.19
N LYS A 146 7.04 1.27 9.36
CA LYS A 146 6.45 2.43 10.04
C LYS A 146 6.93 2.56 11.49
N LEU A 147 7.02 1.45 12.24
CA LEU A 147 7.54 1.47 13.62
C LEU A 147 8.99 1.95 13.68
N MET A 148 9.83 1.58 12.71
CA MET A 148 11.19 2.11 12.59
C MET A 148 11.18 3.60 12.21
N LEU A 149 10.41 4.01 11.21
CA LEU A 149 10.33 5.39 10.74
C LEU A 149 9.85 6.34 11.83
N ARG A 150 8.90 5.93 12.68
CA ARG A 150 8.45 6.70 13.85
C ARG A 150 9.57 7.03 14.82
N GLN A 151 10.60 6.18 14.92
CA GLN A 151 11.78 6.48 15.77
C GLN A 151 12.61 7.64 15.21
N LEU A 152 12.38 8.02 13.95
CA LEU A 152 13.00 9.15 13.26
C LEU A 152 12.03 10.33 13.08
N GLY A 153 10.84 10.27 13.67
CA GLY A 153 9.81 11.30 13.53
C GLY A 153 9.11 11.30 12.17
N ILE A 154 9.18 10.21 11.39
CA ILE A 154 8.54 10.08 10.08
C ILE A 154 7.25 9.26 10.24
N GLU A 155 6.13 9.79 9.78
CA GLU A 155 4.82 9.14 9.80
C GLU A 155 4.25 9.02 8.39
N VAL A 156 3.47 7.95 8.15
CA VAL A 156 2.84 7.67 6.84
C VAL A 156 1.38 7.34 7.07
N ALA A 157 0.51 8.07 6.38
CA ALA A 157 -0.94 7.87 6.40
C ALA A 157 -1.53 8.06 5.01
N SER A 158 -2.75 7.55 4.79
CA SER A 158 -3.47 7.68 3.53
C SER A 158 -4.92 8.12 3.73
N HIS A 159 -5.46 8.72 2.69
CA HIS A 159 -6.88 9.00 2.56
C HIS A 159 -7.36 8.78 1.13
N VAL A 160 -8.69 8.77 0.94
CA VAL A 160 -9.30 8.62 -0.37
C VAL A 160 -9.69 10.00 -0.90
N ILE A 161 -9.21 10.33 -2.09
CA ILE A 161 -9.47 11.60 -2.75
C ILE A 161 -10.50 11.49 -3.88
N ARG A 162 -10.77 10.27 -4.38
CA ARG A 162 -11.79 10.05 -5.42
C ARG A 162 -12.41 8.66 -5.32
N VAL A 163 -13.73 8.58 -5.51
CA VAL A 163 -14.44 7.33 -5.82
C VAL A 163 -15.39 7.60 -6.98
N GLY A 164 -15.29 6.78 -8.04
CA GLY A 164 -16.06 6.99 -9.24
C GLY A 164 -15.84 8.39 -9.83
N ARG A 165 -16.90 9.19 -9.89
CA ARG A 165 -16.90 10.56 -10.41
C ARG A 165 -16.76 11.62 -9.31
N VAL A 166 -16.84 11.23 -8.05
CA VAL A 166 -16.79 12.14 -6.90
C VAL A 166 -15.36 12.33 -6.46
N ASP A 167 -14.91 13.58 -6.50
CA ASP A 167 -13.58 14.01 -6.13
C ASP A 167 -13.64 14.90 -4.89
N LEU A 168 -12.60 14.87 -4.04
CA LEU A 168 -12.46 15.76 -2.88
C LEU A 168 -12.30 17.21 -3.30
N GLY A 169 -11.61 17.48 -4.41
CA GLY A 169 -11.50 18.79 -5.01
C GLY A 169 -10.61 19.80 -4.27
N ARG A 170 -9.88 19.35 -3.25
CA ARG A 170 -8.89 20.15 -2.50
C ARG A 170 -7.76 19.30 -1.98
N ASP A 171 -6.65 19.91 -1.67
CA ASP A 171 -5.60 19.27 -0.88
C ASP A 171 -6.06 19.12 0.58
N ALA A 172 -5.61 18.07 1.25
CA ALA A 172 -5.88 17.81 2.66
C ALA A 172 -4.65 18.17 3.50
N LEU A 173 -4.89 18.64 4.73
CA LEU A 173 -3.82 18.87 5.69
C LEU A 173 -3.37 17.54 6.31
N TRP A 174 -2.10 17.47 6.69
CA TRP A 174 -1.56 16.28 7.36
C TRP A 174 -2.40 15.85 8.57
N GLU A 175 -2.80 16.80 9.41
CA GLU A 175 -3.58 16.54 10.63
C GLU A 175 -4.95 15.92 10.32
N GLU A 176 -5.59 16.33 9.21
CA GLU A 176 -6.86 15.75 8.76
C GLU A 176 -6.66 14.26 8.35
N ILE A 177 -5.57 13.99 7.61
CA ILE A 177 -5.25 12.64 7.11
C ILE A 177 -4.82 11.72 8.26
N ALA A 178 -3.94 12.19 9.13
CA ALA A 178 -3.44 11.43 10.28
C ALA A 178 -4.57 11.03 11.24
N ALA A 179 -5.56 11.91 11.45
CA ALA A 179 -6.71 11.65 12.29
C ALA A 179 -7.57 10.46 11.80
N LEU A 180 -7.56 10.15 10.49
CA LEU A 180 -8.32 9.01 9.95
C LEU A 180 -7.80 7.66 10.45
N SER A 181 -6.49 7.54 10.70
CA SER A 181 -5.88 6.28 11.15
C SER A 181 -6.33 5.86 12.55
N GLY A 182 -6.76 6.83 13.38
CA GLY A 182 -7.28 6.59 14.74
C GLY A 182 -8.78 6.26 14.82
N LYS A 183 -9.53 6.35 13.73
CA LYS A 183 -10.99 6.12 13.75
C LYS A 183 -11.33 4.63 13.94
N ASP A 184 -12.31 4.34 14.78
CA ASP A 184 -12.81 2.98 15.01
C ASP A 184 -13.82 2.52 13.96
N GLU A 185 -14.35 3.44 13.17
CA GLU A 185 -15.24 3.16 12.04
C GLU A 185 -14.66 3.85 10.78
N VAL A 186 -14.53 3.09 9.70
CA VAL A 186 -14.02 3.57 8.42
C VAL A 186 -15.05 3.30 7.35
N VAL A 187 -15.61 4.37 6.76
CA VAL A 187 -16.52 4.27 5.61
C VAL A 187 -15.70 4.25 4.32
N LEU A 188 -15.12 5.36 3.90
CA LEU A 188 -14.28 5.44 2.71
C LEU A 188 -12.94 6.15 2.95
N SER A 189 -12.63 6.53 4.20
CA SER A 189 -11.39 7.24 4.58
C SER A 189 -11.21 8.58 3.86
N CYS A 190 -12.28 9.32 3.58
CA CYS A 190 -12.19 10.68 3.08
C CYS A 190 -12.13 11.67 4.26
N VAL A 191 -11.34 12.73 4.14
CA VAL A 191 -11.20 13.77 5.19
C VAL A 191 -12.42 14.67 5.29
N ASP A 192 -13.24 14.75 4.24
CA ASP A 192 -14.46 15.55 4.21
C ASP A 192 -15.70 14.66 4.24
N ALA A 193 -16.52 14.78 5.29
CA ALA A 193 -17.67 13.93 5.52
C ALA A 193 -18.78 14.08 4.45
N ALA A 194 -18.97 15.30 3.90
CA ALA A 194 -19.97 15.52 2.87
C ALA A 194 -19.55 14.89 1.54
N THR A 195 -18.28 14.99 1.20
CA THR A 195 -17.71 14.32 0.02
C THR A 195 -17.70 12.80 0.22
N GLU A 196 -17.38 12.30 1.41
CA GLU A 196 -17.44 10.85 1.73
C GLU A 196 -18.85 10.28 1.54
N ALA A 197 -19.89 11.01 1.95
CA ALA A 197 -21.28 10.62 1.72
C ALA A 197 -21.61 10.49 0.23
N ARG A 198 -21.20 11.45 -0.60
CA ARG A 198 -21.36 11.38 -2.06
C ARG A 198 -20.54 10.24 -2.70
N MET A 199 -19.32 9.99 -2.22
CA MET A 199 -18.51 8.83 -2.65
C MET A 199 -19.20 7.51 -2.31
N LYS A 200 -19.89 7.43 -1.17
CA LYS A 200 -20.69 6.27 -0.79
C LYS A 200 -21.85 6.03 -1.76
N GLU A 201 -22.52 7.09 -2.23
CA GLU A 201 -23.57 6.99 -3.25
C GLU A 201 -23.07 6.39 -4.57
N GLU A 202 -21.81 6.69 -5.00
CA GLU A 202 -21.18 6.05 -6.16
C GLU A 202 -21.01 4.54 -5.97
N VAL A 203 -20.58 4.10 -4.77
CA VAL A 203 -20.47 2.67 -4.44
C VAL A 203 -21.84 1.98 -4.42
N GLU A 204 -22.87 2.66 -3.91
CA GLU A 204 -24.24 2.16 -3.92
C GLU A 204 -24.82 2.07 -5.35
N ALA A 205 -24.50 3.05 -6.21
CA ALA A 205 -24.91 3.02 -7.61
C ALA A 205 -24.28 1.84 -8.33
N ALA A 206 -22.97 1.58 -8.13
CA ALA A 206 -22.29 0.41 -8.68
C ALA A 206 -22.90 -0.90 -8.16
N THR A 207 -23.25 -0.96 -6.85
CA THR A 207 -23.89 -2.12 -6.24
C THR A 207 -25.25 -2.40 -6.87
N ARG A 208 -26.09 -1.37 -7.10
CA ARG A 208 -27.39 -1.51 -7.79
C ARG A 208 -27.28 -1.95 -9.25
N ALA A 209 -26.15 -1.60 -9.89
CA ALA A 209 -25.85 -1.99 -11.26
C ALA A 209 -25.19 -3.37 -11.38
N ASP A 210 -25.00 -4.10 -10.28
CA ASP A 210 -24.22 -5.34 -10.20
C ASP A 210 -22.79 -5.21 -10.77
N ASP A 211 -22.20 -4.03 -10.63
CA ASP A 211 -20.89 -3.63 -11.14
C ASP A 211 -19.93 -3.28 -10.00
N THR A 212 -18.73 -2.81 -10.33
CA THR A 212 -17.70 -2.39 -9.39
C THR A 212 -17.24 -0.97 -9.70
N VAL A 213 -16.78 -0.25 -8.67
CA VAL A 213 -16.22 1.09 -8.80
C VAL A 213 -14.96 1.18 -7.93
N ASN A 214 -13.98 1.90 -8.42
CA ASN A 214 -12.81 2.28 -7.63
C ASN A 214 -12.50 3.77 -7.85
N GLY A 215 -11.31 4.21 -7.47
CA GLY A 215 -10.96 5.63 -7.49
C GLY A 215 -9.50 5.85 -7.25
N VAL A 216 -9.18 6.88 -6.46
CA VAL A 216 -7.83 7.34 -6.18
C VAL A 216 -7.63 7.47 -4.68
N PHE A 217 -6.56 6.87 -4.18
CA PHE A 217 -6.05 7.15 -2.84
C PHE A 217 -4.84 8.08 -2.92
N GLU A 218 -4.60 8.82 -1.85
CA GLU A 218 -3.39 9.59 -1.64
C GLU A 218 -2.70 9.10 -0.36
N VAL A 219 -1.39 8.88 -0.44
CA VAL A 219 -0.50 8.57 0.70
C VAL A 219 0.37 9.78 0.96
N VAL A 220 0.41 10.21 2.19
CA VAL A 220 1.28 11.30 2.65
C VAL A 220 2.29 10.74 3.65
N ALA A 221 3.58 11.03 3.42
CA ALA A 221 4.63 10.77 4.40
C ALA A 221 5.14 12.11 4.96
N HIS A 222 4.86 12.31 6.23
CA HIS A 222 5.17 13.53 6.99
C HIS A 222 6.47 13.38 7.78
N GLY A 223 7.19 14.50 7.96
CA GLY A 223 8.42 14.53 8.74
C GLY A 223 9.65 13.96 8.03
N VAL A 224 9.57 13.70 6.74
CA VAL A 224 10.69 13.19 5.94
C VAL A 224 11.74 14.30 5.76
N PRO A 225 13.00 14.10 6.21
CA PRO A 225 14.05 15.10 6.01
C PRO A 225 14.40 15.26 4.53
N ALA A 226 14.92 16.41 4.15
CA ALA A 226 15.55 16.57 2.85
C ALA A 226 16.74 15.61 2.71
N GLY A 227 16.93 15.02 1.52
CA GLY A 227 18.11 14.24 1.19
C GLY A 227 17.95 12.71 1.23
N LEU A 228 16.74 12.14 1.28
CA LEU A 228 16.50 10.73 0.97
C LEU A 228 16.36 10.54 -0.54
N GLY A 229 16.87 9.41 -1.05
CA GLY A 229 17.00 9.16 -2.48
C GLY A 229 18.20 9.88 -3.10
N SER A 230 18.35 9.78 -4.41
CA SER A 230 19.50 10.34 -5.12
C SER A 230 19.11 10.77 -6.54
N TYR A 231 19.79 11.79 -7.05
CA TYR A 231 19.75 12.17 -8.46
C TYR A 231 20.91 11.55 -9.28
N ALA A 232 21.83 10.87 -8.59
CA ALA A 232 23.07 10.39 -9.22
C ALA A 232 22.84 9.23 -10.19
N ASN A 233 21.94 8.28 -9.82
CA ASN A 233 21.57 7.15 -10.67
C ASN A 233 20.05 7.08 -10.83
N TRP A 234 19.60 6.50 -11.92
CA TRP A 234 18.17 6.42 -12.23
C TRP A 234 17.38 5.54 -11.26
N ASP A 235 17.97 4.48 -10.72
CA ASP A 235 17.39 3.50 -9.80
C ASP A 235 17.45 3.94 -8.32
N ASP A 236 18.29 4.91 -7.99
CA ASP A 236 18.38 5.52 -6.66
C ASP A 236 17.34 6.64 -6.43
N ARG A 237 16.61 7.02 -7.48
CA ARG A 237 15.61 8.09 -7.42
C ARG A 237 14.43 7.68 -6.52
N LEU A 238 14.11 8.54 -5.54
CA LEU A 238 13.00 8.31 -4.60
C LEU A 238 11.64 8.24 -5.31
N ASP A 239 11.36 9.15 -6.24
CA ASP A 239 10.12 9.15 -7.03
C ASP A 239 9.96 7.86 -7.85
N GLY A 240 11.04 7.37 -8.47
CA GLY A 240 11.07 6.10 -9.18
C GLY A 240 10.77 4.90 -8.28
N GLN A 241 11.39 4.83 -7.11
CA GLN A 241 11.18 3.74 -6.14
C GLN A 241 9.76 3.75 -5.54
N LEU A 242 9.23 4.95 -5.21
CA LEU A 242 7.86 5.10 -4.73
C LEU A 242 6.85 4.68 -5.81
N ALA A 243 7.04 5.13 -7.05
CA ALA A 243 6.17 4.77 -8.17
C ALA A 243 6.19 3.25 -8.42
N TRP A 244 7.35 2.62 -8.44
CA TRP A 244 7.47 1.16 -8.57
C TRP A 244 6.76 0.40 -7.44
N ALA A 245 6.99 0.81 -6.19
CA ALA A 245 6.40 0.17 -5.03
C ALA A 245 4.87 0.23 -5.05
N VAL A 246 4.29 1.42 -5.31
CA VAL A 246 2.83 1.62 -5.36
C VAL A 246 2.22 0.98 -6.62
N MET A 247 2.89 1.05 -7.78
CA MET A 247 2.43 0.37 -9.02
C MET A 247 2.40 -1.15 -8.87
N SER A 248 3.20 -1.73 -7.97
CA SER A 248 3.22 -3.18 -7.70
C SER A 248 1.96 -3.69 -6.97
N LEU A 249 1.10 -2.81 -6.48
CA LEU A 249 -0.15 -3.19 -5.81
C LEU A 249 -1.22 -3.61 -6.82
N GLN A 250 -2.03 -4.57 -6.42
CA GLN A 250 -3.14 -5.06 -7.23
C GLN A 250 -4.10 -3.90 -7.55
N ALA A 251 -4.61 -3.91 -8.78
CA ALA A 251 -5.52 -2.93 -9.35
C ALA A 251 -4.94 -1.53 -9.63
N VAL A 252 -3.78 -1.14 -9.13
CA VAL A 252 -3.15 0.13 -9.46
C VAL A 252 -2.77 0.15 -10.95
N LYS A 253 -3.11 1.24 -11.66
CA LYS A 253 -2.87 1.42 -13.11
C LYS A 253 -2.14 2.72 -13.44
N ALA A 254 -2.06 3.66 -12.49
CA ALA A 254 -1.21 4.84 -12.57
C ALA A 254 -0.75 5.24 -11.17
N VAL A 255 0.41 5.89 -11.11
CA VAL A 255 0.98 6.49 -9.90
C VAL A 255 1.38 7.92 -10.23
N GLU A 256 1.14 8.84 -9.30
CA GLU A 256 1.46 10.25 -9.42
C GLU A 256 2.23 10.71 -8.18
N ILE A 257 3.25 11.54 -8.38
CA ILE A 257 4.00 12.22 -7.32
C ILE A 257 3.63 13.70 -7.36
N GLY A 258 3.14 14.24 -6.23
CA GLY A 258 2.64 15.61 -6.15
C GLY A 258 1.52 15.88 -7.16
N ARG A 259 1.62 16.95 -7.95
CA ARG A 259 0.66 17.33 -8.99
C ARG A 259 1.06 16.84 -10.39
N GLY A 260 1.66 15.67 -10.50
CA GLY A 260 2.29 15.17 -11.73
C GLY A 260 1.43 15.29 -12.99
N VAL A 261 0.17 14.80 -12.96
CA VAL A 261 -0.75 14.85 -14.13
C VAL A 261 -1.20 16.28 -14.41
N GLU A 262 -1.56 17.03 -13.39
CA GLU A 262 -1.97 18.46 -13.52
C GLU A 262 -0.79 19.32 -14.00
N ALA A 263 0.41 19.05 -13.48
CA ALA A 263 1.64 19.75 -13.84
C ALA A 263 1.95 19.64 -15.34
N ALA A 264 1.69 18.47 -15.94
CA ALA A 264 1.94 18.25 -17.37
C ALA A 264 1.12 19.16 -18.30
N GLY A 265 -0.04 19.66 -17.84
CA GLY A 265 -0.89 20.58 -18.57
C GLY A 265 -0.64 22.07 -18.22
N SER A 266 0.34 22.38 -17.41
CA SER A 266 0.54 23.71 -16.83
C SER A 266 1.87 24.34 -17.26
N PHE A 267 1.93 25.69 -17.21
CA PHE A 267 3.21 26.40 -17.40
C PHE A 267 4.11 26.22 -16.17
N GLY A 268 5.42 26.06 -16.37
CA GLY A 268 6.38 25.82 -15.31
C GLY A 268 6.35 26.87 -14.18
N SER A 269 6.13 28.13 -14.50
CA SER A 269 5.98 29.21 -13.50
C SER A 269 4.77 29.08 -12.55
N ARG A 270 3.84 28.18 -12.87
CA ARG A 270 2.66 27.88 -12.04
C ARG A 270 2.78 26.56 -11.30
N VAL A 271 3.77 25.75 -11.66
CA VAL A 271 3.99 24.42 -11.10
C VAL A 271 5.16 24.39 -10.14
N HIS A 272 6.32 24.97 -10.52
CA HIS A 272 7.50 24.89 -9.67
C HIS A 272 7.31 25.72 -8.40
N ASP A 273 7.63 25.08 -7.26
CA ASP A 273 7.47 25.67 -5.95
C ASP A 273 8.61 26.67 -5.68
N PRO A 274 8.33 27.99 -5.45
CA PRO A 274 9.35 28.94 -5.09
C PRO A 274 10.05 28.57 -3.78
N ILE A 275 11.36 28.80 -3.68
CA ILE A 275 12.14 28.53 -2.48
C ILE A 275 12.33 29.82 -1.70
N HIS A 276 11.92 29.83 -0.44
CA HIS A 276 12.09 30.93 0.48
C HIS A 276 13.00 30.55 1.64
N TYR A 277 13.60 31.55 2.28
CA TYR A 277 14.41 31.34 3.47
C TYR A 277 13.80 32.09 4.67
N ALA A 278 13.42 31.37 5.72
CA ALA A 278 12.83 31.94 6.90
C ALA A 278 13.86 32.69 7.75
N ALA A 279 13.50 33.89 8.25
CA ALA A 279 14.38 34.69 9.09
C ALA A 279 14.75 34.01 10.41
N GLU A 280 13.83 33.19 10.96
CA GLU A 280 13.98 32.49 12.22
C GLU A 280 13.94 30.96 12.01
N ASN A 281 14.48 30.22 12.97
CA ASN A 281 14.37 28.77 12.97
C ASN A 281 12.92 28.32 13.09
N LEU A 282 12.54 27.31 12.30
CA LEU A 282 11.20 26.74 12.29
C LEU A 282 11.20 25.52 13.22
N PRO A 283 10.39 25.50 14.31
CA PRO A 283 10.40 24.38 15.27
C PRO A 283 10.08 23.02 14.64
N SER A 284 9.22 23.02 13.62
CA SER A 284 8.75 21.80 12.93
C SER A 284 9.67 21.33 11.80
N ARG A 285 10.73 22.07 11.46
CA ARG A 285 11.59 21.79 10.30
C ARG A 285 13.06 21.86 10.65
N PRO A 286 13.89 20.93 10.13
CA PRO A 286 15.33 20.97 10.34
C PRO A 286 16.03 22.08 9.56
N THR A 287 15.44 22.62 8.50
CA THR A 287 16.01 23.70 7.67
C THR A 287 15.13 24.95 7.69
N ARG A 288 15.71 26.09 7.36
CA ARG A 288 14.98 27.37 7.18
C ARG A 288 14.49 27.59 5.75
N PHE A 289 14.80 26.68 4.83
CA PHE A 289 14.26 26.69 3.48
C PHE A 289 12.81 26.22 3.50
N THR A 290 11.91 26.97 2.89
CA THR A 290 10.47 26.69 2.85
C THR A 290 9.94 26.85 1.44
N ARG A 291 8.80 26.22 1.19
CA ARG A 291 8.04 26.36 -0.04
C ARG A 291 6.61 26.77 0.30
N PRO A 292 5.98 27.76 -0.39
CA PRO A 292 4.59 28.17 -0.15
C PRO A 292 3.59 27.10 -0.60
N HIS A 293 3.99 26.20 -1.49
CA HIS A 293 3.22 25.11 -2.04
C HIS A 293 4.07 23.84 -2.04
N ASN A 294 3.44 22.70 -2.31
CA ASN A 294 4.12 21.39 -2.44
C ASN A 294 3.66 20.69 -3.72
N ASN A 295 3.72 21.38 -4.85
CA ASN A 295 3.34 20.83 -6.14
C ASN A 295 4.25 19.67 -6.57
N ALA A 296 5.53 19.73 -6.17
CA ALA A 296 6.50 18.65 -6.38
C ALA A 296 6.21 17.38 -5.55
N GLY A 297 5.31 17.47 -4.54
CA GLY A 297 4.98 16.34 -3.69
C GLY A 297 6.14 15.84 -2.85
N GLY A 298 6.97 16.76 -2.33
CA GLY A 298 8.09 16.44 -1.43
C GLY A 298 9.32 15.87 -2.10
N VAL A 299 9.34 15.73 -3.44
CA VAL A 299 10.46 15.13 -4.19
C VAL A 299 10.86 16.01 -5.36
N GLU A 300 12.12 16.41 -5.41
CA GLU A 300 12.71 17.16 -6.50
C GLU A 300 13.94 16.43 -7.03
N GLY A 301 13.97 16.15 -8.34
CA GLY A 301 15.08 15.44 -8.97
C GLY A 301 15.37 14.04 -8.44
N GLY A 302 14.39 13.38 -7.79
CA GLY A 302 14.57 12.06 -7.17
C GLY A 302 15.08 12.12 -5.72
N VAL A 303 15.10 13.30 -5.09
CA VAL A 303 15.57 13.52 -3.71
C VAL A 303 14.45 14.17 -2.90
N SER A 304 14.21 13.73 -1.66
CA SER A 304 13.27 14.38 -0.76
C SER A 304 13.73 15.80 -0.43
N ASN A 305 12.82 16.75 -0.42
CA ASN A 305 13.13 18.19 -0.26
C ASN A 305 12.76 18.77 1.11
N GLY A 306 12.23 17.93 2.04
CA GLY A 306 11.82 18.32 3.39
C GLY A 306 10.36 18.75 3.52
N GLU A 307 9.60 18.77 2.42
CA GLU A 307 8.14 18.86 2.44
C GLU A 307 7.52 17.46 2.54
N ASP A 308 6.23 17.39 2.83
CA ASP A 308 5.50 16.13 2.85
C ASP A 308 5.59 15.40 1.51
N ILE A 309 5.91 14.12 1.54
CA ILE A 309 5.91 13.30 0.33
C ILE A 309 4.47 12.89 0.02
N VAL A 310 3.99 13.24 -1.18
CA VAL A 310 2.62 12.99 -1.64
C VAL A 310 2.63 12.04 -2.82
N VAL A 311 2.02 10.87 -2.65
CA VAL A 311 1.93 9.80 -3.67
C VAL A 311 0.48 9.42 -3.89
N ARG A 312 -0.01 9.49 -5.12
CA ARG A 312 -1.36 9.08 -5.50
C ARG A 312 -1.34 7.79 -6.29
N GLY A 313 -2.29 6.91 -6.01
CA GLY A 313 -2.49 5.66 -6.76
C GLY A 313 -3.89 5.59 -7.33
N TYR A 314 -3.96 5.29 -8.64
CA TYR A 314 -5.19 5.21 -9.43
C TYR A 314 -5.57 3.76 -9.64
N LEU A 315 -6.74 3.37 -9.17
CA LEU A 315 -7.23 2.00 -9.20
C LEU A 315 -8.25 1.78 -10.31
N LYS A 316 -8.04 0.77 -11.15
CA LYS A 316 -9.10 0.27 -12.01
C LYS A 316 -10.20 -0.40 -11.18
N PRO A 317 -11.46 -0.46 -11.65
CA PRO A 317 -12.51 -1.28 -11.05
C PRO A 317 -12.09 -2.74 -10.89
N ILE A 318 -12.71 -3.44 -9.94
CA ILE A 318 -12.44 -4.86 -9.69
C ILE A 318 -12.98 -5.68 -10.84
N SER A 319 -12.18 -6.64 -11.30
CA SER A 319 -12.47 -7.41 -12.51
C SER A 319 -13.47 -8.56 -12.34
N THR A 320 -13.90 -8.85 -11.11
CA THR A 320 -14.96 -9.82 -10.87
C THR A 320 -16.29 -9.09 -10.74
N LEU A 321 -17.14 -9.22 -11.74
CA LEU A 321 -18.43 -8.55 -11.84
C LEU A 321 -19.57 -9.54 -11.58
N ARG A 322 -20.65 -9.09 -10.93
CA ARG A 322 -21.86 -9.90 -10.76
C ARG A 322 -22.57 -10.14 -12.09
N GLN A 323 -22.49 -9.17 -13.02
CA GLN A 323 -22.80 -9.38 -14.43
C GLN A 323 -21.50 -9.69 -15.17
N PRO A 324 -21.14 -10.99 -15.36
CA PRO A 324 -19.85 -11.36 -15.92
C PRO A 324 -19.75 -10.92 -17.38
N LEU A 325 -18.57 -10.42 -17.76
CA LEU A 325 -18.23 -10.13 -19.14
C LEU A 325 -18.06 -11.42 -19.96
N GLU A 326 -18.08 -11.29 -21.27
CA GLU A 326 -17.78 -12.38 -22.21
C GLU A 326 -16.36 -12.92 -21.98
N SER A 327 -16.19 -14.22 -22.08
CA SER A 327 -14.95 -14.95 -21.93
C SER A 327 -14.98 -16.21 -22.77
N VAL A 328 -13.97 -17.06 -22.60
CA VAL A 328 -13.86 -18.38 -23.26
C VAL A 328 -13.45 -19.44 -22.26
N ARG A 329 -13.85 -20.67 -22.46
CA ARG A 329 -13.37 -21.79 -21.65
C ARG A 329 -11.92 -22.13 -22.03
N PHE A 330 -11.11 -22.49 -21.03
CA PHE A 330 -9.72 -22.89 -21.26
C PHE A 330 -9.62 -24.23 -22.04
N ASP A 331 -10.52 -25.16 -21.78
CA ASP A 331 -10.51 -26.52 -22.34
C ASP A 331 -11.08 -26.58 -23.76
N THR A 332 -12.30 -26.08 -23.98
CA THR A 332 -13.02 -26.21 -25.27
C THR A 332 -12.80 -25.05 -26.22
N ARG A 333 -12.31 -23.90 -25.72
CA ARG A 333 -12.22 -22.61 -26.46
C ARG A 333 -13.57 -22.02 -26.88
N GLU A 334 -14.65 -22.54 -26.34
CA GLU A 334 -16.01 -22.05 -26.65
C GLU A 334 -16.29 -20.74 -25.86
N PRO A 335 -17.07 -19.83 -26.46
CA PRO A 335 -17.56 -18.63 -25.79
C PRO A 335 -18.36 -18.98 -24.52
N THR A 336 -18.13 -18.23 -23.45
CA THR A 336 -18.84 -18.37 -22.18
C THR A 336 -18.75 -17.06 -21.40
N SER A 337 -19.42 -17.00 -20.27
CA SER A 337 -19.22 -15.91 -19.29
C SER A 337 -17.97 -16.12 -18.45
N ALA A 338 -17.34 -15.02 -18.04
CA ALA A 338 -16.21 -15.03 -17.13
C ALA A 338 -16.58 -15.68 -15.79
N SER A 339 -15.63 -16.40 -15.18
CA SER A 339 -15.84 -17.00 -13.85
C SER A 339 -16.17 -15.94 -12.81
N TYR A 340 -17.19 -16.20 -11.98
CA TYR A 340 -17.55 -15.35 -10.86
C TYR A 340 -16.94 -15.90 -9.56
N GLU A 341 -16.20 -15.06 -8.86
CA GLU A 341 -15.72 -15.31 -7.49
C GLU A 341 -16.22 -14.18 -6.59
N ARG A 342 -16.33 -14.42 -5.29
CA ARG A 342 -16.73 -13.36 -4.36
C ARG A 342 -15.74 -12.21 -4.43
N SER A 343 -16.25 -11.00 -4.60
CA SER A 343 -15.42 -9.81 -4.67
C SER A 343 -16.06 -8.62 -3.93
N ASP A 344 -15.24 -7.62 -3.70
CA ASP A 344 -15.66 -6.31 -3.20
C ASP A 344 -16.29 -5.50 -4.34
N ILE A 345 -17.04 -4.45 -4.01
CA ILE A 345 -17.53 -3.44 -4.95
C ILE A 345 -16.51 -2.31 -5.08
N CYS A 346 -15.92 -1.90 -3.94
CA CYS A 346 -14.92 -0.83 -3.84
C CYS A 346 -13.83 -1.23 -2.84
N VAL A 347 -12.55 -0.96 -3.18
CA VAL A 347 -11.39 -1.30 -2.33
C VAL A 347 -10.43 -0.13 -2.11
N VAL A 348 -10.80 1.09 -2.50
CA VAL A 348 -9.88 2.24 -2.45
C VAL A 348 -9.28 2.47 -1.06
N PRO A 349 -10.05 2.43 0.06
CA PRO A 349 -9.50 2.60 1.39
C PRO A 349 -8.45 1.53 1.74
N ALA A 350 -8.75 0.28 1.45
CA ALA A 350 -7.84 -0.84 1.71
C ALA A 350 -6.54 -0.75 0.89
N ALA A 351 -6.66 -0.29 -0.35
CA ALA A 351 -5.50 -0.07 -1.22
C ALA A 351 -4.64 1.09 -0.71
N GLY A 352 -5.24 2.15 -0.16
CA GLY A 352 -4.53 3.23 0.52
C GLY A 352 -3.66 2.71 1.67
N VAL A 353 -4.21 1.87 2.56
CA VAL A 353 -3.45 1.27 3.67
C VAL A 353 -2.32 0.36 3.16
N ALA A 354 -2.56 -0.41 2.09
CA ALA A 354 -1.50 -1.21 1.48
C ALA A 354 -0.41 -0.34 0.85
N ALA A 355 -0.79 0.81 0.27
CA ALA A 355 0.15 1.76 -0.30
C ALA A 355 0.97 2.49 0.79
N GLU A 356 0.39 2.82 1.94
CA GLU A 356 1.13 3.31 3.11
C GLU A 356 2.27 2.34 3.49
N ALA A 357 1.97 1.04 3.52
CA ALA A 357 2.96 0.01 3.83
C ALA A 357 4.10 -0.01 2.81
N MET A 358 3.79 0.11 1.52
CA MET A 358 4.78 0.11 0.45
C MET A 358 5.64 1.39 0.47
N VAL A 359 5.03 2.56 0.68
CA VAL A 359 5.75 3.84 0.85
C VAL A 359 6.67 3.78 2.08
N ALA A 360 6.16 3.26 3.20
CA ALA A 360 6.96 3.11 4.43
C ALA A 360 8.17 2.18 4.23
N LEU A 361 8.02 1.06 3.50
CA LEU A 361 9.12 0.15 3.19
C LEU A 361 10.21 0.81 2.34
N VAL A 362 9.82 1.63 1.34
CA VAL A 362 10.77 2.41 0.53
C VAL A 362 11.52 3.42 1.39
N LEU A 363 10.78 4.22 2.17
CA LEU A 363 11.38 5.26 3.02
C LEU A 363 12.28 4.67 4.12
N ALA A 364 11.86 3.57 4.75
CA ALA A 364 12.66 2.86 5.74
C ALA A 364 13.96 2.30 5.12
N ASN A 365 13.90 1.76 3.90
CA ASN A 365 15.08 1.29 3.20
C ASN A 365 16.04 2.45 2.90
N LEU A 366 15.56 3.55 2.34
CA LEU A 366 16.41 4.72 2.02
C LEU A 366 16.96 5.41 3.27
N ALA A 367 16.18 5.47 4.35
CA ALA A 367 16.67 5.98 5.64
C ALA A 367 17.77 5.08 6.21
N HIS A 368 17.60 3.76 6.17
CA HIS A 368 18.63 2.82 6.61
C HIS A 368 19.87 2.85 5.70
N GLU A 369 19.70 3.03 4.41
CA GLU A 369 20.82 3.18 3.46
C GLU A 369 21.62 4.45 3.75
N LYS A 370 20.94 5.58 3.95
CA LYS A 370 21.60 6.87 4.19
C LYS A 370 22.26 6.97 5.55
N PHE A 371 21.58 6.52 6.61
CA PHE A 371 22.05 6.72 7.99
C PHE A 371 22.78 5.49 8.54
N GLY A 372 22.55 4.29 7.97
CA GLY A 372 23.22 3.05 8.36
C GLY A 372 22.94 2.64 9.79
N GLY A 373 23.73 1.71 10.28
CA GLY A 373 23.71 1.20 11.65
C GLY A 373 22.98 -0.13 11.81
N ASP A 374 23.58 -1.06 12.56
CA ASP A 374 23.02 -2.35 12.91
C ASP A 374 22.04 -2.25 14.09
N SER A 375 22.04 -1.13 14.79
CA SER A 375 21.15 -0.84 15.91
C SER A 375 20.37 0.46 15.73
N LEU A 376 19.20 0.54 16.37
CA LEU A 376 18.40 1.77 16.39
C LEU A 376 19.20 2.94 16.99
N ALA A 377 20.05 2.68 17.99
CA ALA A 377 20.87 3.72 18.62
C ALA A 377 21.87 4.34 17.62
N GLU A 378 22.51 3.52 16.77
CA GLU A 378 23.38 4.02 15.71
C GLU A 378 22.63 4.78 14.65
N LEU A 379 21.52 4.20 14.18
CA LEU A 379 20.66 4.83 13.18
C LEU A 379 20.23 6.23 13.65
N LYS A 380 19.73 6.35 14.87
CA LYS A 380 19.33 7.63 15.46
C LYS A 380 20.48 8.61 15.59
N ARG A 381 21.62 8.18 16.11
CA ARG A 381 22.80 9.05 16.24
C ARG A 381 23.22 9.63 14.89
N ASN A 382 23.24 8.81 13.85
CA ASN A 382 23.61 9.23 12.50
C ASN A 382 22.54 10.15 11.87
N PHE A 383 21.26 9.83 12.09
CA PHE A 383 20.14 10.68 11.71
C PHE A 383 20.21 12.05 12.39
N ASP A 384 20.34 12.08 13.71
CA ASP A 384 20.40 13.33 14.50
C ASP A 384 21.61 14.18 14.08
N GLY A 385 22.77 13.56 13.79
CA GLY A 385 23.95 14.23 13.25
C GLY A 385 23.69 14.85 11.88
N TYR A 386 22.97 14.16 11.01
CA TYR A 386 22.57 14.71 9.71
C TYR A 386 21.56 15.86 9.85
N ILE A 387 20.57 15.73 10.72
CA ILE A 387 19.60 16.81 10.99
C ILE A 387 20.33 18.06 11.48
N GLU A 388 21.32 17.92 12.36
CA GLU A 388 22.14 19.05 12.83
C GLU A 388 22.99 19.65 11.70
N GLN A 389 23.50 18.82 10.79
CA GLN A 389 24.25 19.29 9.60
C GLN A 389 23.36 20.16 8.70
N ILE A 390 22.18 19.70 8.33
CA ILE A 390 21.28 20.46 7.43
C ILE A 390 20.66 21.67 8.10
N ARG A 391 20.58 21.69 9.45
CA ARG A 391 20.13 22.85 10.21
C ARG A 391 21.14 24.01 10.15
N ARG A 392 22.42 23.70 9.99
CA ARG A 392 23.51 24.69 9.86
C ARG A 392 23.73 25.17 8.45
N PHE A 393 23.15 24.51 7.49
CA PHE A 393 23.23 24.90 6.07
C PHE A 393 22.41 26.15 5.79
#